data_15a185e43758c0fcfd82220a14b4ee46
#
_entry.id   15a185e43758c0fcfd82220a14b4ee46
#
_cell.length_a   1.000
_cell.length_b   1.000
_cell.length_c   1.000
_cell.angle_alpha   90.00
_cell.angle_beta   90.00
_cell.angle_gamma   90.00
#
_symmetry.space_group_name_H-M   'P 1'
#
loop_
_entity.id
_entity.type
_entity.pdbx_description
1 polymer ?
#
loop_
_entity_poly.entity_id
_entity_poly.type
_entity_poly.pdbx_seq_one_letter_code
_entity_poly.pdbx_strand_id
1 'polypeptide(L)'
;DESIARVTQNNLSNFLSCNEVGISKIIAWLLDSEETHELGNKFSRAFITQLNKKAKLGLSVNALNKAIIVCEYPIRHNNQNRRLDILITTDELCIVIENKFGCKEHNNQLNCYKKYFEDARKKKQVSSYFVYLDVNYDESGEENTINSDWIALNYDWILDFLNENVQSAAKEAKLVLSEFRAMIEGYDLYDDIDELCLKHHELIDEVEQIRQEKVTDFIFSKSSFNLELFKVYKKYQWIFD
;
A
#
# COMPACT_ATOMS: atom_id res chain seq x y z
N ASP A 1 23.43 -14.96 -7.82
CA ASP A 1 22.31 -15.87 -8.14
C ASP A 1 21.39 -16.14 -6.94
N GLU A 2 21.89 -16.08 -5.69
CA GLU A 2 21.02 -16.14 -4.48
C GLU A 2 20.17 -14.87 -4.30
N SER A 3 20.62 -13.71 -4.77
CA SER A 3 19.87 -12.46 -4.73
C SER A 3 18.66 -12.49 -5.66
N ILE A 4 18.79 -13.09 -6.85
CA ILE A 4 17.68 -13.28 -7.82
C ILE A 4 16.64 -14.25 -7.26
N ALA A 5 17.08 -15.32 -6.58
CA ALA A 5 16.19 -16.28 -5.95
C ALA A 5 15.38 -15.68 -4.78
N ARG A 6 15.92 -14.72 -4.05
CA ARG A 6 15.18 -13.99 -2.99
C ARG A 6 14.10 -13.08 -3.54
N VAL A 7 14.37 -12.39 -4.65
CA VAL A 7 13.38 -11.52 -5.31
C VAL A 7 12.24 -12.34 -5.92
N THR A 8 12.56 -13.45 -6.58
CA THR A 8 11.56 -14.23 -7.32
C THR A 8 10.68 -15.12 -6.44
N GLN A 9 11.13 -15.61 -5.30
CA GLN A 9 10.34 -16.53 -4.46
C GLN A 9 9.49 -15.87 -3.37
N ASN A 10 9.89 -14.70 -2.85
CA ASN A 10 9.17 -14.07 -1.72
C ASN A 10 8.43 -12.78 -2.05
N ASN A 11 8.74 -12.08 -3.15
CA ASN A 11 8.30 -10.70 -3.33
C ASN A 11 7.18 -10.52 -4.34
N LEU A 12 7.22 -11.16 -5.52
CA LEU A 12 6.17 -10.96 -6.52
C LEU A 12 4.77 -11.40 -6.02
N SER A 13 4.66 -12.54 -5.35
CA SER A 13 3.36 -13.00 -4.83
C SER A 13 2.83 -12.14 -3.68
N ASN A 14 3.70 -11.48 -2.92
CA ASN A 14 3.32 -10.55 -1.86
C ASN A 14 2.92 -9.17 -2.38
N PHE A 15 3.44 -8.77 -3.55
CA PHE A 15 3.10 -7.52 -4.24
C PHE A 15 1.90 -7.67 -5.18
N LEU A 16 1.57 -8.88 -5.62
CA LEU A 16 0.46 -9.16 -6.55
C LEU A 16 -0.93 -9.09 -5.91
N SER A 17 -1.06 -8.93 -4.60
CA SER A 17 -2.34 -8.58 -4.01
C SER A 17 -2.54 -7.07 -4.16
N CYS A 18 -3.40 -6.67 -5.11
CA CYS A 18 -3.83 -5.27 -5.32
C CYS A 18 -4.67 -4.74 -4.15
N ASN A 19 -4.35 -5.12 -2.91
CA ASN A 19 -5.02 -4.67 -1.71
C ASN A 19 -4.12 -3.71 -0.92
N GLU A 20 -4.69 -3.01 0.02
CA GLU A 20 -4.03 -2.03 0.89
C GLU A 20 -2.73 -2.58 1.54
N VAL A 21 -2.74 -3.84 1.96
CA VAL A 21 -1.55 -4.51 2.55
C VAL A 21 -0.42 -4.68 1.52
N GLY A 22 -0.76 -5.07 0.29
CA GLY A 22 0.23 -5.19 -0.80
C GLY A 22 0.86 -3.85 -1.15
N ILE A 23 0.05 -2.80 -1.22
CA ILE A 23 0.51 -1.42 -1.45
C ILE A 23 1.43 -0.95 -0.31
N SER A 24 1.03 -1.17 0.94
CA SER A 24 1.85 -0.83 2.12
C SER A 24 3.22 -1.53 2.09
N LYS A 25 3.28 -2.79 1.63
CA LYS A 25 4.54 -3.52 1.45
C LYS A 25 5.42 -2.93 0.35
N ILE A 26 4.84 -2.49 -0.78
CA ILE A 26 5.60 -1.81 -1.85
C ILE A 26 6.19 -0.50 -1.32
N ILE A 27 5.40 0.29 -0.58
CA ILE A 27 5.86 1.55 0.00
C ILE A 27 6.97 1.30 1.03
N ALA A 28 6.80 0.32 1.92
CA ALA A 28 7.82 -0.05 2.91
C ALA A 28 9.12 -0.52 2.24
N TRP A 29 9.02 -1.34 1.18
CA TRP A 29 10.15 -1.77 0.38
C TRP A 29 10.87 -0.60 -0.30
N LEU A 30 10.15 0.37 -0.87
CA LEU A 30 10.73 1.57 -1.47
C LEU A 30 11.42 2.50 -0.44
N LEU A 31 10.93 2.53 0.79
CA LEU A 31 11.49 3.34 1.87
C LEU A 31 12.83 2.79 2.37
N ASP A 32 13.06 1.49 2.25
CA ASP A 32 14.29 0.84 2.70
C ASP A 32 15.40 0.96 1.64
N SER A 33 16.43 1.74 1.95
CA SER A 33 17.53 2.02 1.02
C SER A 33 18.42 0.82 0.68
N GLU A 34 18.36 -0.24 1.49
CA GLU A 34 19.20 -1.45 1.34
C GLU A 34 18.47 -2.54 0.54
N GLU A 35 17.22 -2.28 0.14
CA GLU A 35 16.38 -3.25 -0.54
C GLU A 35 16.70 -3.39 -2.04
N THR A 36 16.15 -4.43 -2.63
CA THR A 36 16.46 -4.97 -3.96
C THR A 36 16.03 -4.09 -5.13
N HIS A 37 15.36 -2.96 -4.89
CA HIS A 37 14.98 -2.00 -5.94
C HIS A 37 16.17 -1.21 -6.50
N GLU A 38 17.32 -1.18 -5.81
CA GLU A 38 18.56 -0.47 -6.20
C GLU A 38 18.39 1.06 -6.41
N LEU A 39 17.32 1.64 -5.91
CA LEU A 39 17.13 3.11 -5.93
C LEU A 39 17.84 3.81 -4.76
N GLY A 40 18.42 3.03 -3.84
CA GLY A 40 19.03 3.54 -2.63
C GLY A 40 18.05 4.38 -1.82
N ASN A 41 18.50 5.51 -1.28
CA ASN A 41 17.68 6.36 -0.42
C ASN A 41 16.84 7.42 -1.19
N LYS A 42 16.67 7.30 -2.50
CA LYS A 42 15.93 8.30 -3.30
C LYS A 42 14.49 8.45 -2.84
N PHE A 43 13.79 7.32 -2.62
CA PHE A 43 12.39 7.36 -2.21
C PHE A 43 12.21 7.89 -0.78
N SER A 44 13.03 7.45 0.17
CA SER A 44 13.00 7.95 1.56
C SER A 44 13.31 9.45 1.63
N ARG A 45 14.21 9.97 0.77
CA ARG A 45 14.48 11.41 0.65
C ARG A 45 13.29 12.17 0.06
N ALA A 46 12.62 11.64 -0.96
CA ALA A 46 11.41 12.23 -1.54
C ALA A 46 10.30 12.30 -0.47
N PHE A 47 10.11 11.23 0.30
CA PHE A 47 9.16 11.18 1.41
C PHE A 47 9.44 12.26 2.47
N ILE A 48 10.69 12.38 2.96
CA ILE A 48 11.05 13.42 3.93
C ILE A 48 10.87 14.82 3.35
N THR A 49 11.18 15.02 2.06
CA THR A 49 10.95 16.29 1.39
C THR A 49 9.47 16.66 1.39
N GLN A 50 8.60 15.69 1.11
CA GLN A 50 7.15 15.89 1.12
C GLN A 50 6.63 16.18 2.53
N LEU A 51 7.10 15.48 3.56
CA LEU A 51 6.76 15.76 4.96
C LEU A 51 7.17 17.17 5.37
N ASN A 52 8.38 17.60 5.01
CA ASN A 52 8.86 18.95 5.30
C ASN A 52 8.03 20.02 4.58
N LYS A 53 7.64 19.78 3.32
CA LYS A 53 6.78 20.68 2.54
C LYS A 53 5.41 20.84 3.21
N LYS A 54 4.81 19.73 3.65
CA LYS A 54 3.45 19.71 4.21
C LYS A 54 3.38 20.26 5.65
N ALA A 55 4.31 19.83 6.52
CA ALA A 55 4.23 20.09 7.95
C ALA A 55 5.37 20.98 8.50
N LYS A 56 6.29 21.44 7.63
CA LYS A 56 7.41 22.33 7.99
C LYS A 56 8.28 21.79 9.13
N LEU A 57 8.55 20.48 9.13
CA LEU A 57 9.23 19.78 10.23
C LEU A 57 10.72 20.09 10.34
N GLY A 58 11.36 20.54 9.25
CA GLY A 58 12.79 20.82 9.22
C GLY A 58 13.68 19.57 9.34
N LEU A 59 13.16 18.40 8.97
CA LEU A 59 13.92 17.15 8.99
C LEU A 59 15.01 17.16 7.93
N SER A 60 16.17 16.59 8.26
CA SER A 60 17.21 16.33 7.27
C SER A 60 16.65 15.39 6.19
N VAL A 61 16.95 15.65 4.91
CA VAL A 61 16.57 14.74 3.81
C VAL A 61 17.15 13.33 3.94
N ASN A 62 18.17 13.16 4.78
CA ASN A 62 18.79 11.89 5.10
C ASN A 62 18.34 11.34 6.47
N ALA A 63 17.26 11.87 7.05
CA ALA A 63 16.79 11.48 8.37
C ALA A 63 16.44 10.00 8.50
N LEU A 64 16.15 9.33 7.39
CA LEU A 64 15.84 7.90 7.35
C LEU A 64 17.03 7.02 6.94
N ASN A 65 18.25 7.55 6.86
CA ASN A 65 19.41 6.70 6.62
C ASN A 65 19.55 5.69 7.78
N LYS A 66 19.67 4.41 7.44
CA LYS A 66 19.73 3.29 8.41
C LYS A 66 18.46 3.15 9.28
N ALA A 67 17.31 3.63 8.79
CA ALA A 67 16.04 3.39 9.47
C ALA A 67 15.69 1.90 9.45
N ILE A 68 15.04 1.43 10.51
CA ILE A 68 14.39 0.12 10.53
C ILE A 68 12.94 0.35 10.09
N ILE A 69 12.53 -0.35 9.03
CA ILE A 69 11.19 -0.24 8.45
C ILE A 69 10.46 -1.56 8.66
N VAL A 70 9.28 -1.49 9.25
CA VAL A 70 8.45 -2.67 9.55
C VAL A 70 7.07 -2.45 8.98
N CYS A 71 6.65 -3.32 8.06
CA CYS A 71 5.29 -3.38 7.54
C CYS A 71 4.43 -4.28 8.43
N GLU A 72 3.13 -3.98 8.55
CA GLU A 72 2.18 -4.77 9.35
C GLU A 72 2.60 -4.92 10.83
N TYR A 73 3.07 -3.82 11.44
CA TYR A 73 3.58 -3.85 12.81
C TYR A 73 2.46 -4.16 13.82
N PRO A 74 2.58 -5.26 14.61
CA PRO A 74 1.54 -5.66 15.53
C PRO A 74 1.47 -4.71 16.74
N ILE A 75 0.29 -4.21 17.03
CA ILE A 75 0.00 -3.36 18.19
C ILE A 75 -1.04 -4.05 19.06
N ARG A 76 -0.75 -4.13 20.36
CA ARG A 76 -1.72 -4.54 21.37
C ARG A 76 -2.01 -3.37 22.30
N HIS A 77 -3.20 -2.81 22.20
CA HIS A 77 -3.67 -1.70 23.03
C HIS A 77 -5.10 -1.94 23.49
N ASN A 78 -5.37 -1.76 24.80
CA ASN A 78 -6.69 -1.95 25.41
C ASN A 78 -7.36 -3.30 25.06
N ASN A 79 -6.60 -4.40 25.13
CA ASN A 79 -7.02 -5.76 24.78
C ASN A 79 -7.47 -5.96 23.32
N GLN A 80 -7.17 -5.01 22.43
CA GLN A 80 -7.38 -5.14 21.01
C GLN A 80 -6.04 -5.37 20.30
N ASN A 81 -6.01 -6.36 19.43
CA ASN A 81 -4.89 -6.58 18.50
C ASN A 81 -5.18 -5.78 17.23
N ARG A 82 -4.24 -4.93 16.84
CA ARG A 82 -4.27 -4.14 15.60
C ARG A 82 -2.95 -4.31 14.87
N ARG A 83 -2.92 -3.91 13.61
CA ARG A 83 -1.70 -3.84 12.82
C ARG A 83 -1.59 -2.43 12.26
N LEU A 84 -0.41 -1.85 12.43
CA LEU A 84 -0.04 -0.61 11.80
C LEU A 84 0.60 -0.91 10.44
N ASP A 85 0.21 -0.18 9.41
CA ASP A 85 0.66 -0.49 8.06
C ASP A 85 2.18 -0.37 7.92
N ILE A 86 2.77 0.77 8.29
CA ILE A 86 4.22 0.96 8.22
C ILE A 86 4.74 1.71 9.45
N LEU A 87 5.75 1.14 10.08
CA LEU A 87 6.52 1.77 11.16
C LEU A 87 7.95 2.00 10.72
N ILE A 88 8.43 3.23 10.81
CA ILE A 88 9.80 3.62 10.51
C ILE A 88 10.45 4.10 11.80
N THR A 89 11.59 3.55 12.18
CA THR A 89 12.32 3.94 13.39
C THR A 89 13.79 4.17 13.11
N THR A 90 14.32 5.23 13.70
CA THR A 90 15.74 5.49 13.85
C THR A 90 16.05 5.75 15.34
N ASP A 91 17.28 6.05 15.68
CA ASP A 91 17.64 6.45 17.06
C ASP A 91 16.93 7.74 17.51
N GLU A 92 16.57 8.63 16.57
CA GLU A 92 16.03 9.96 16.83
C GLU A 92 14.57 10.12 16.41
N LEU A 93 14.10 9.29 15.49
CA LEU A 93 12.78 9.43 14.84
C LEU A 93 11.95 8.17 14.96
N CYS A 94 10.64 8.38 15.07
CA CYS A 94 9.62 7.35 14.88
C CYS A 94 8.55 7.92 13.96
N ILE A 95 8.36 7.32 12.78
CA ILE A 95 7.28 7.71 11.86
C ILE A 95 6.31 6.55 11.75
N VAL A 96 5.04 6.85 11.99
CA VAL A 96 3.91 5.94 11.93
C VAL A 96 3.11 6.29 10.69
N ILE A 97 2.96 5.36 9.76
CA ILE A 97 2.19 5.58 8.54
C ILE A 97 0.97 4.66 8.55
N GLU A 98 -0.20 5.24 8.44
CA GLU A 98 -1.45 4.56 8.09
C GLU A 98 -1.70 4.83 6.60
N ASN A 99 -1.81 3.76 5.84
CA ASN A 99 -1.98 3.80 4.40
C ASN A 99 -3.41 3.46 4.02
N LYS A 100 -4.00 4.22 3.11
CA LYS A 100 -5.34 3.99 2.57
C LYS A 100 -5.29 3.98 1.04
N PHE A 101 -5.75 2.87 0.49
CA PHE A 101 -5.87 2.70 -0.95
C PHE A 101 -7.25 2.12 -1.26
N GLY A 102 -8.24 3.01 -1.41
CA GLY A 102 -9.63 2.64 -1.71
C GLY A 102 -10.52 2.31 -0.51
N CYS A 103 -9.97 2.23 0.70
CA CYS A 103 -10.74 1.94 1.91
C CYS A 103 -10.87 3.17 2.80
N LYS A 104 -12.04 3.36 3.42
CA LYS A 104 -12.24 4.45 4.39
C LYS A 104 -11.65 4.09 5.76
N GLU A 105 -11.29 5.11 6.55
CA GLU A 105 -10.88 4.93 7.94
C GLU A 105 -11.98 4.21 8.75
N HIS A 106 -11.58 3.22 9.54
CA HIS A 106 -12.49 2.46 10.37
C HIS A 106 -12.21 2.64 11.87
N ASN A 107 -13.25 3.00 12.63
CA ASN A 107 -13.31 2.82 14.08
C ASN A 107 -12.19 3.46 14.90
N ASN A 108 -11.92 4.77 14.72
CA ASN A 108 -11.02 5.50 15.62
C ASN A 108 -9.57 4.92 15.65
N GLN A 109 -9.15 4.32 14.54
CA GLN A 109 -7.87 3.63 14.38
C GLN A 109 -6.70 4.59 14.63
N LEU A 110 -6.74 5.78 14.03
CA LEU A 110 -5.71 6.80 14.15
C LEU A 110 -5.46 7.23 15.60
N ASN A 111 -6.52 7.46 16.38
CA ASN A 111 -6.40 7.81 17.80
C ASN A 111 -5.80 6.68 18.64
N CYS A 112 -6.10 5.44 18.29
CA CYS A 112 -5.55 4.26 18.95
C CYS A 112 -4.04 4.16 18.77
N TYR A 113 -3.57 4.35 17.55
CA TYR A 113 -2.14 4.32 17.23
C TYR A 113 -1.39 5.48 17.91
N LYS A 114 -1.94 6.69 17.83
CA LYS A 114 -1.35 7.84 18.50
C LYS A 114 -1.14 7.59 19.98
N LYS A 115 -2.18 7.16 20.71
CA LYS A 115 -2.08 6.86 22.14
C LYS A 115 -1.03 5.79 22.45
N TYR A 116 -1.01 4.70 21.65
CA TYR A 116 -0.02 3.63 21.84
C TYR A 116 1.41 4.16 21.76
N PHE A 117 1.72 4.94 20.72
CA PHE A 117 3.06 5.49 20.53
C PHE A 117 3.40 6.61 21.50
N GLU A 118 2.44 7.45 21.90
CA GLU A 118 2.66 8.48 22.93
C GLU A 118 3.02 7.87 24.29
N ASP A 119 2.36 6.80 24.68
CA ASP A 119 2.66 6.09 25.94
C ASP A 119 4.03 5.37 25.89
N ALA A 120 4.40 4.81 24.75
CA ALA A 120 5.72 4.23 24.52
C ALA A 120 6.83 5.30 24.54
N ARG A 121 6.55 6.50 24.04
CA ARG A 121 7.48 7.66 23.93
C ARG A 121 7.83 8.32 25.26
N LYS A 122 6.90 8.37 26.21
CA LYS A 122 7.19 8.94 27.55
C LYS A 122 8.45 8.35 28.18
N LYS A 123 8.92 7.20 27.64
CA LYS A 123 10.12 6.48 28.08
C LYS A 123 11.37 6.73 27.22
N LYS A 124 11.24 7.30 26.02
CA LYS A 124 12.36 7.54 25.08
C LYS A 124 12.22 8.93 24.46
N GLN A 125 13.30 9.72 24.48
CA GLN A 125 13.34 11.07 23.87
C GLN A 125 13.43 10.99 22.33
N VAL A 126 12.44 10.38 21.68
CA VAL A 126 12.38 10.20 20.22
C VAL A 126 11.25 11.07 19.66
N SER A 127 11.53 11.86 18.62
CA SER A 127 10.49 12.60 17.89
C SER A 127 9.60 11.64 17.12
N SER A 128 8.27 11.76 17.23
CA SER A 128 7.36 10.92 16.46
C SER A 128 6.41 11.73 15.61
N TYR A 129 6.20 11.25 14.41
CA TYR A 129 5.32 11.84 13.42
C TYR A 129 4.32 10.79 12.96
N PHE A 130 3.09 11.23 12.74
CA PHE A 130 1.99 10.40 12.30
C PHE A 130 1.59 10.83 10.90
N VAL A 131 1.61 9.92 9.96
CA VAL A 131 1.34 10.18 8.54
C VAL A 131 0.12 9.37 8.11
N TYR A 132 -0.87 10.04 7.57
CA TYR A 132 -2.02 9.44 6.91
C TYR A 132 -1.81 9.58 5.40
N LEU A 133 -1.58 8.48 4.73
CA LEU A 133 -1.34 8.42 3.30
C LEU A 133 -2.60 7.85 2.64
N ASP A 134 -3.28 8.63 1.82
CA ASP A 134 -4.54 8.23 1.22
C ASP A 134 -4.59 8.64 -0.25
N VAL A 135 -4.88 7.68 -1.14
CA VAL A 135 -4.97 7.94 -2.57
C VAL A 135 -6.08 8.94 -2.92
N ASN A 136 -7.15 8.98 -2.13
CA ASN A 136 -8.29 9.89 -2.29
C ASN A 136 -8.14 11.21 -1.51
N TYR A 137 -6.99 11.45 -0.87
CA TYR A 137 -6.82 12.68 -0.11
C TYR A 137 -6.73 13.90 -1.03
N ASP A 138 -7.75 14.74 -0.99
CA ASP A 138 -7.76 16.02 -1.71
C ASP A 138 -7.18 17.13 -0.83
N GLU A 139 -6.05 17.68 -1.24
CA GLU A 139 -5.40 18.80 -0.54
C GLU A 139 -6.23 20.10 -0.57
N SER A 140 -7.12 20.24 -1.54
CA SER A 140 -7.99 21.42 -1.74
C SER A 140 -9.34 21.31 -1.02
N GLY A 141 -9.72 20.11 -0.54
CA GLY A 141 -11.03 19.82 0.04
C GLY A 141 -11.24 20.45 1.41
N GLU A 142 -12.38 21.12 1.60
CA GLU A 142 -12.78 21.72 2.88
C GLU A 142 -13.19 20.70 3.95
N GLU A 143 -13.48 19.45 3.57
CA GLU A 143 -13.99 18.38 4.45
C GLU A 143 -12.91 17.37 4.91
N ASN A 144 -11.70 17.81 5.18
CA ASN A 144 -10.68 16.92 5.72
C ASN A 144 -10.95 16.63 7.20
N THR A 145 -11.72 15.60 7.48
CA THR A 145 -12.04 15.09 8.83
C THR A 145 -10.88 14.35 9.50
N ILE A 146 -9.69 14.36 8.88
CA ILE A 146 -8.51 13.71 9.42
C ILE A 146 -8.09 14.45 10.69
N ASN A 147 -7.81 13.69 11.73
CA ASN A 147 -7.31 14.22 13.00
C ASN A 147 -6.11 15.15 12.74
N SER A 148 -6.19 16.40 13.20
CA SER A 148 -5.17 17.45 13.01
C SER A 148 -3.75 17.08 13.48
N ASP A 149 -3.61 15.98 14.20
CA ASP A 149 -2.34 15.45 14.67
C ASP A 149 -1.64 14.53 13.64
N TRP A 150 -2.31 14.20 12.54
CA TRP A 150 -1.80 13.40 11.45
C TRP A 150 -1.45 14.26 10.25
N ILE A 151 -0.30 14.03 9.67
CA ILE A 151 0.14 14.69 8.43
C ILE A 151 -0.50 13.93 7.28
N ALA A 152 -1.50 14.52 6.64
CA ALA A 152 -2.16 13.90 5.51
C ALA A 152 -1.39 14.16 4.23
N LEU A 153 -1.15 13.09 3.46
CA LEU A 153 -0.51 13.11 2.15
C LEU A 153 -1.37 12.32 1.15
N ASN A 154 -1.39 12.78 -0.09
CA ASN A 154 -1.90 12.00 -1.22
C ASN A 154 -0.79 11.16 -1.88
N TYR A 155 -1.11 10.52 -3.00
CA TYR A 155 -0.17 9.69 -3.75
C TYR A 155 0.54 10.42 -4.90
N ASP A 156 0.24 11.70 -5.17
CA ASP A 156 0.82 12.45 -6.29
C ASP A 156 2.34 12.46 -6.26
N TRP A 157 2.93 12.68 -5.08
CA TRP A 157 4.39 12.68 -4.92
C TRP A 157 5.02 11.31 -5.17
N ILE A 158 4.29 10.21 -4.92
CA ILE A 158 4.73 8.85 -5.24
C ILE A 158 4.69 8.66 -6.75
N LEU A 159 3.62 9.10 -7.40
CA LEU A 159 3.48 9.04 -8.84
C LEU A 159 4.59 9.83 -9.55
N ASP A 160 4.86 11.06 -9.10
CA ASP A 160 5.97 11.89 -9.60
C ASP A 160 7.31 11.15 -9.44
N PHE A 161 7.56 10.58 -8.25
CA PHE A 161 8.78 9.82 -8.00
C PHE A 161 8.92 8.61 -8.94
N LEU A 162 7.84 7.85 -9.14
CA LEU A 162 7.84 6.68 -10.01
C LEU A 162 8.10 7.07 -11.47
N ASN A 163 7.47 8.15 -11.96
CA ASN A 163 7.67 8.66 -13.31
C ASN A 163 9.14 8.99 -13.59
N GLU A 164 9.84 9.54 -12.61
CA GLU A 164 11.24 9.92 -12.74
C GLU A 164 12.22 8.74 -12.56
N ASN A 165 11.90 7.76 -11.73
CA ASN A 165 12.89 6.82 -11.21
C ASN A 165 12.70 5.34 -11.63
N VAL A 166 11.55 4.92 -12.16
CA VAL A 166 11.30 3.51 -12.54
C VAL A 166 12.41 2.99 -13.47
N GLN A 167 12.85 3.79 -14.45
CA GLN A 167 13.86 3.34 -15.41
C GLN A 167 15.27 3.17 -14.81
N SER A 168 15.53 3.76 -13.64
CA SER A 168 16.81 3.63 -12.93
C SER A 168 16.81 2.52 -11.87
N ALA A 169 15.69 1.84 -11.66
CA ALA A 169 15.58 0.73 -10.74
C ALA A 169 16.22 -0.56 -11.28
N ALA A 170 16.45 -1.54 -10.41
CA ALA A 170 16.85 -2.89 -10.81
C ALA A 170 15.87 -3.48 -11.83
N LYS A 171 16.36 -4.35 -12.69
CA LYS A 171 15.56 -4.90 -13.80
C LYS A 171 14.26 -5.57 -13.29
N GLU A 172 14.35 -6.34 -12.23
CA GLU A 172 13.25 -7.07 -11.62
C GLU A 172 12.28 -6.10 -10.92
N ALA A 173 12.81 -5.04 -10.32
CA ALA A 173 12.02 -4.00 -9.66
C ALA A 173 11.17 -3.17 -10.64
N LYS A 174 11.66 -2.96 -11.88
CA LYS A 174 10.94 -2.16 -12.88
C LYS A 174 9.52 -2.63 -13.14
N LEU A 175 9.31 -3.95 -13.18
CA LEU A 175 7.97 -4.50 -13.39
C LEU A 175 7.05 -4.11 -12.23
N VAL A 176 7.46 -4.39 -10.99
CA VAL A 176 6.68 -4.06 -9.79
C VAL A 176 6.36 -2.58 -9.72
N LEU A 177 7.35 -1.72 -9.99
CA LEU A 177 7.16 -0.27 -9.95
C LEU A 177 6.30 0.26 -11.09
N SER A 178 6.39 -0.37 -12.28
CA SER A 178 5.52 -0.01 -13.41
C SER A 178 4.06 -0.37 -13.13
N GLU A 179 3.80 -1.56 -12.57
CA GLU A 179 2.47 -1.98 -12.15
C GLU A 179 1.93 -1.08 -11.02
N PHE A 180 2.75 -0.77 -10.02
CA PHE A 180 2.35 0.13 -8.93
C PHE A 180 2.00 1.54 -9.47
N ARG A 181 2.79 2.06 -10.41
CA ARG A 181 2.48 3.31 -11.08
C ARG A 181 1.13 3.24 -11.81
N ALA A 182 0.92 2.19 -12.62
CA ALA A 182 -0.33 2.00 -13.35
C ALA A 182 -1.54 1.88 -12.41
N MET A 183 -1.38 1.25 -11.24
CA MET A 183 -2.44 1.18 -10.22
C MET A 183 -2.80 2.55 -9.67
N ILE A 184 -1.82 3.42 -9.41
CA ILE A 184 -2.08 4.79 -8.94
C ILE A 184 -2.74 5.61 -10.05
N GLU A 185 -2.19 5.57 -11.29
CA GLU A 185 -2.72 6.29 -12.46
C GLU A 185 -4.14 5.84 -12.83
N GLY A 186 -4.44 4.54 -12.65
CA GLY A 186 -5.73 3.94 -12.96
C GLY A 186 -6.74 4.02 -11.81
N TYR A 187 -6.35 4.53 -10.66
CA TYR A 187 -7.21 4.51 -9.48
C TYR A 187 -8.52 5.25 -9.72
N ASP A 188 -8.47 6.45 -10.30
CA ASP A 188 -9.65 7.27 -10.62
C ASP A 188 -10.57 6.62 -11.68
N LEU A 189 -10.03 5.68 -12.49
CA LEU A 189 -10.83 4.96 -13.48
C LEU A 189 -11.74 3.89 -12.83
N TYR A 190 -11.46 3.52 -11.58
CA TYR A 190 -12.22 2.52 -10.83
C TYR A 190 -13.03 3.13 -9.67
N ASP A 191 -13.12 4.45 -9.61
CA ASP A 191 -13.90 5.15 -8.57
C ASP A 191 -15.42 4.87 -8.71
N ASP A 192 -15.83 4.29 -9.83
CA ASP A 192 -17.18 3.82 -10.04
C ASP A 192 -17.25 2.29 -10.17
N ILE A 193 -17.03 1.61 -9.01
CA ILE A 193 -17.26 0.15 -8.92
C ILE A 193 -18.68 -0.18 -9.36
N ASP A 194 -19.65 0.70 -9.11
CA ASP A 194 -21.03 0.52 -9.50
C ASP A 194 -21.16 0.59 -11.04
N GLU A 195 -20.49 1.53 -11.71
CA GLU A 195 -20.47 1.59 -13.17
C GLU A 195 -19.75 0.39 -13.78
N LEU A 196 -18.62 -0.05 -13.20
CA LEU A 196 -17.92 -1.25 -13.65
C LEU A 196 -18.78 -2.50 -13.46
N CYS A 197 -19.45 -2.61 -12.30
CA CYS A 197 -20.38 -3.72 -12.04
C CYS A 197 -21.56 -3.70 -13.01
N LEU A 198 -22.15 -2.52 -13.29
CA LEU A 198 -23.22 -2.38 -14.28
C LEU A 198 -22.75 -2.73 -15.68
N LYS A 199 -21.56 -2.28 -16.07
CA LYS A 199 -20.97 -2.57 -17.39
C LYS A 199 -20.65 -4.06 -17.59
N HIS A 200 -20.30 -4.74 -16.52
CA HIS A 200 -19.86 -6.14 -16.56
C HIS A 200 -20.78 -7.09 -15.78
N HIS A 201 -22.04 -6.67 -15.53
CA HIS A 201 -23.00 -7.45 -14.73
C HIS A 201 -23.19 -8.89 -15.24
N GLU A 202 -23.22 -9.10 -16.58
CA GLU A 202 -23.36 -10.44 -17.15
C GLU A 202 -22.20 -11.37 -16.78
N LEU A 203 -20.95 -10.83 -16.78
CA LEU A 203 -19.76 -11.56 -16.34
C LEU A 203 -19.81 -11.89 -14.85
N ILE A 204 -20.21 -10.92 -14.03
CA ILE A 204 -20.31 -11.08 -12.58
C ILE A 204 -21.36 -12.12 -12.23
N ASP A 205 -22.53 -12.04 -12.86
CA ASP A 205 -23.63 -13.00 -12.69
C ASP A 205 -23.22 -14.42 -13.11
N GLU A 206 -22.51 -14.56 -14.25
CA GLU A 206 -22.02 -15.86 -14.70
C GLU A 206 -20.98 -16.47 -13.74
N VAL A 207 -20.06 -15.64 -13.21
CA VAL A 207 -19.07 -16.07 -12.20
C VAL A 207 -19.77 -16.50 -10.91
N GLU A 208 -20.75 -15.74 -10.44
CA GLU A 208 -21.50 -16.07 -9.22
C GLU A 208 -22.36 -17.32 -9.42
N GLN A 209 -22.97 -17.51 -10.56
CA GLN A 209 -23.71 -18.73 -10.90
C GLN A 209 -22.78 -19.95 -10.90
N ILE A 210 -21.61 -19.88 -11.55
CA ILE A 210 -20.61 -20.96 -11.53
C ILE A 210 -20.16 -21.24 -10.10
N ARG A 211 -19.97 -20.20 -9.28
CA ARG A 211 -19.60 -20.33 -7.88
C ARG A 211 -20.66 -21.06 -7.08
N GLN A 212 -21.92 -20.70 -7.25
CA GLN A 212 -23.06 -21.35 -6.57
C GLN A 212 -23.24 -22.80 -6.99
N GLU A 213 -23.19 -23.09 -8.30
CA GLU A 213 -23.31 -24.44 -8.84
C GLU A 213 -22.14 -25.35 -8.42
N LYS A 214 -20.94 -24.81 -8.26
CA LYS A 214 -19.70 -25.55 -8.01
C LYS A 214 -19.22 -25.54 -6.57
N VAL A 215 -19.88 -24.80 -5.67
CA VAL A 215 -19.46 -24.76 -4.24
C VAL A 215 -19.43 -26.17 -3.62
N THR A 216 -20.38 -27.01 -3.97
CA THR A 216 -20.44 -28.41 -3.52
C THR A 216 -19.38 -29.29 -4.18
N ASP A 217 -19.12 -29.09 -5.48
CA ASP A 217 -18.14 -29.86 -6.25
C ASP A 217 -16.71 -29.35 -6.03
N PHE A 218 -16.53 -28.07 -5.66
CA PHE A 218 -15.22 -27.45 -5.39
C PHE A 218 -14.50 -28.13 -4.22
N ILE A 219 -15.25 -28.60 -3.22
CA ILE A 219 -14.69 -29.38 -2.11
C ILE A 219 -14.05 -30.68 -2.62
N PHE A 220 -14.51 -31.22 -3.77
CA PHE A 220 -14.11 -32.52 -4.27
C PHE A 220 -13.29 -32.51 -5.57
N SER A 221 -13.23 -31.38 -6.32
CA SER A 221 -12.53 -31.34 -7.60
C SER A 221 -12.03 -29.94 -8.00
N LYS A 222 -10.84 -29.59 -7.50
CA LYS A 222 -10.13 -28.34 -7.87
C LYS A 222 -9.92 -28.13 -9.37
N SER A 223 -9.90 -29.21 -10.15
CA SER A 223 -9.64 -29.18 -11.60
C SER A 223 -10.84 -28.74 -12.44
N SER A 224 -12.07 -29.06 -12.03
CA SER A 224 -13.27 -28.67 -12.78
C SER A 224 -13.60 -27.17 -12.65
N PHE A 225 -13.39 -26.60 -11.47
CA PHE A 225 -13.59 -25.17 -11.24
C PHE A 225 -12.66 -24.30 -12.08
N ASN A 226 -11.38 -24.65 -12.16
CA ASN A 226 -10.41 -23.93 -12.97
C ASN A 226 -10.74 -23.97 -14.47
N LEU A 227 -11.32 -25.08 -14.95
CA LEU A 227 -11.73 -25.23 -16.34
C LEU A 227 -12.94 -24.32 -16.67
N GLU A 228 -13.92 -24.23 -15.79
CA GLU A 228 -15.09 -23.38 -16.00
C GLU A 228 -14.72 -21.89 -15.91
N LEU A 229 -13.92 -21.48 -14.94
CA LEU A 229 -13.35 -20.12 -14.87
C LEU A 229 -12.57 -19.75 -16.13
N PHE A 230 -11.79 -20.69 -16.68
CA PHE A 230 -11.06 -20.46 -17.93
C PHE A 230 -12.00 -20.25 -19.13
N LYS A 231 -13.13 -20.95 -19.20
CA LYS A 231 -14.13 -20.73 -20.23
C LYS A 231 -14.77 -19.35 -20.14
N VAL A 232 -15.12 -18.91 -18.91
CA VAL A 232 -15.65 -17.56 -18.67
C VAL A 232 -14.61 -16.52 -19.06
N TYR A 233 -13.36 -16.65 -18.60
CA TYR A 233 -12.28 -15.76 -18.98
C TYR A 233 -12.14 -15.66 -20.52
N LYS A 234 -12.14 -16.76 -21.22
CA LYS A 234 -12.05 -16.79 -22.71
C LYS A 234 -13.23 -16.09 -23.39
N LYS A 235 -14.45 -16.24 -22.84
CA LYS A 235 -15.65 -15.58 -23.36
C LYS A 235 -15.56 -14.05 -23.23
N TYR A 236 -15.00 -13.57 -22.15
CA TYR A 236 -14.95 -12.14 -21.80
C TYR A 236 -13.52 -11.54 -21.91
N GLN A 237 -12.60 -12.22 -22.56
CA GLN A 237 -11.21 -11.78 -22.71
C GLN A 237 -11.10 -10.37 -23.29
N TRP A 238 -12.02 -10.00 -24.20
CA TRP A 238 -12.08 -8.67 -24.82
C TRP A 238 -12.32 -7.51 -23.85
N ILE A 239 -12.73 -7.79 -22.61
CA ILE A 239 -12.88 -6.78 -21.53
C ILE A 239 -11.51 -6.42 -20.94
N PHE A 240 -10.55 -7.36 -21.01
CA PHE A 240 -9.23 -7.24 -20.38
C PHE A 240 -8.11 -6.92 -21.39
N ASP A 241 -8.41 -6.95 -22.70
CA ASP A 241 -7.54 -6.51 -23.78
C ASP A 241 -7.80 -5.03 -24.13
#